data_8be8dfbae35589cc86fcfe328ef2771b
#
_entry.id   8be8dfbae35589cc86fcfe328ef2771b
#
_cell.length_a   1.000
_cell.length_b   1.000
_cell.length_c   1.000
_cell.angle_alpha   90.00
_cell.angle_beta   90.00
_cell.angle_gamma   90.00
#
_symmetry.space_group_name_H-M   'P 1'
#
loop_
_entity.id
_entity.type
_entity.pdbx_description
1 polymer ?
#
loop_
_entity_poly.entity_id
_entity_poly.type
_entity_poly.pdbx_seq_one_letter_code
_entity_poly.pdbx_strand_id
1 'polypeptide(L)'
;MKPVIGIVASWNEEKESSVLSYTYVSAVLEAGGVPLAIPMVGKDETDEILPKLDGIVFPGGADVDPARYGERPHLKLGSVNPRLDELELYLARRVLDMGLPVVGICRGCQVVNVAAGGTLVQDIPSQVGGAMKHQQQASRWHGTHEVIIEEDSLA
;
A
#
# COMPACT_ATOMS: atom_id res chain seq x y z
N MET A 1 5.05 16.67 20.54
CA MET A 1 3.86 15.79 20.41
C MET A 1 4.30 14.57 19.63
N LYS A 2 3.75 13.38 19.87
CA LYS A 2 4.05 12.22 19.03
C LYS A 2 3.32 12.36 17.68
N PRO A 3 3.94 11.98 16.54
CA PRO A 3 3.28 12.06 15.25
C PRO A 3 2.11 11.06 15.16
N VAL A 4 1.02 11.48 14.55
CA VAL A 4 -0.15 10.64 14.27
C VAL A 4 -0.01 10.04 12.89
N ILE A 5 0.11 8.72 12.82
CA ILE A 5 0.33 7.99 11.57
C ILE A 5 -0.93 7.21 11.20
N GLY A 6 -1.54 7.61 10.09
CA GLY A 6 -2.66 6.87 9.51
C GLY A 6 -2.19 5.52 8.94
N ILE A 7 -2.94 4.47 9.18
CA ILE A 7 -2.69 3.14 8.58
C ILE A 7 -3.97 2.71 7.89
N VAL A 8 -3.94 2.58 6.57
CA VAL A 8 -5.12 2.18 5.79
C VAL A 8 -5.47 0.73 6.10
N ALA A 9 -6.71 0.47 6.50
CA ALA A 9 -7.18 -0.88 6.75
C ALA A 9 -7.60 -1.57 5.45
N SER A 10 -7.27 -2.85 5.32
CA SER A 10 -7.79 -3.69 4.24
C SER A 10 -9.29 -3.88 4.38
N TRP A 11 -9.96 -4.20 3.27
CA TRP A 11 -11.38 -4.49 3.25
C TRP A 11 -11.64 -5.98 3.03
N ASN A 12 -12.43 -6.58 3.91
CA ASN A 12 -12.92 -7.94 3.76
C ASN A 12 -14.36 -7.89 3.24
N GLU A 13 -14.56 -8.29 1.98
CA GLU A 13 -15.86 -8.26 1.29
C GLU A 13 -16.89 -9.18 1.94
N GLU A 14 -16.47 -10.40 2.35
CA GLU A 14 -17.39 -11.39 2.92
C GLU A 14 -17.95 -10.98 4.28
N LYS A 15 -17.12 -10.29 5.07
CA LYS A 15 -17.48 -9.86 6.43
C LYS A 15 -17.90 -8.39 6.50
N GLU A 16 -17.85 -7.70 5.37
CA GLU A 16 -18.07 -6.24 5.30
C GLU A 16 -17.33 -5.48 6.42
N SER A 17 -16.05 -5.78 6.58
CA SER A 17 -15.26 -5.26 7.70
C SER A 17 -13.89 -4.75 7.26
N SER A 18 -13.45 -3.67 7.90
CA SER A 18 -12.07 -3.21 7.79
C SER A 18 -11.18 -4.03 8.71
N VAL A 19 -10.05 -4.51 8.18
CA VAL A 19 -9.10 -5.38 8.89
C VAL A 19 -7.71 -4.76 8.84
N LEU A 20 -7.07 -4.63 9.99
CA LEU A 20 -5.70 -4.15 10.10
C LEU A 20 -4.85 -5.14 10.88
N SER A 21 -3.73 -5.58 10.27
CA SER A 21 -2.76 -6.43 10.98
C SER A 21 -2.07 -5.63 12.09
N TYR A 22 -1.98 -6.24 13.26
CA TYR A 22 -1.30 -5.65 14.42
C TYR A 22 0.19 -5.38 14.15
N THR A 23 0.83 -6.06 13.19
CA THR A 23 2.24 -5.82 12.82
C THR A 23 2.50 -4.39 12.35
N TYR A 24 1.56 -3.78 11.62
CA TYR A 24 1.69 -2.37 11.21
C TYR A 24 1.49 -1.42 12.40
N VAL A 25 0.56 -1.75 13.28
CA VAL A 25 0.29 -0.98 14.51
C VAL A 25 1.52 -1.00 15.42
N SER A 26 2.12 -2.18 15.67
CA SER A 26 3.32 -2.29 16.52
C SER A 26 4.52 -1.56 15.91
N ALA A 27 4.72 -1.63 14.60
CA ALA A 27 5.81 -0.92 13.94
C ALA A 27 5.73 0.61 14.14
N VAL A 28 4.53 1.19 14.02
CA VAL A 28 4.31 2.63 14.28
C VAL A 28 4.55 2.98 15.74
N LEU A 29 4.08 2.12 16.66
CA LEU A 29 4.31 2.32 18.11
C LEU A 29 5.80 2.25 18.48
N GLU A 30 6.52 1.27 17.94
CA GLU A 30 7.96 1.09 18.16
C GLU A 30 8.77 2.26 17.59
N ALA A 31 8.32 2.85 16.46
CA ALA A 31 8.89 4.08 15.89
C ALA A 31 8.53 5.35 16.68
N GLY A 32 7.73 5.26 17.75
CA GLY A 32 7.33 6.38 18.60
C GLY A 32 6.12 7.16 18.10
N GLY A 33 5.45 6.73 17.06
CA GLY A 33 4.22 7.33 16.53
C GLY A 33 2.95 6.92 17.29
N VAL A 34 1.83 7.52 16.93
CA VAL A 34 0.48 7.15 17.35
C VAL A 34 -0.24 6.56 16.15
N PRO A 35 -0.52 5.25 16.09
CA PRO A 35 -1.21 4.63 14.98
C PRO A 35 -2.70 4.99 14.99
N LEU A 36 -3.22 5.42 13.84
CA LEU A 36 -4.63 5.67 13.60
C LEU A 36 -5.11 4.79 12.43
N ALA A 37 -5.99 3.84 12.69
CA ALA A 37 -6.58 3.03 11.63
C ALA A 37 -7.54 3.87 10.78
N ILE A 38 -7.37 3.83 9.45
CA ILE A 38 -8.28 4.45 8.49
C ILE A 38 -9.16 3.32 7.91
N PRO A 39 -10.42 3.23 8.31
CA PRO A 39 -11.33 2.21 7.79
C PRO A 39 -11.79 2.55 6.37
N MET A 40 -12.61 1.69 5.77
CA MET A 40 -13.31 1.99 4.53
C MET A 40 -14.28 3.16 4.74
N VAL A 41 -13.94 4.31 4.16
CA VAL A 41 -14.71 5.57 4.25
C VAL A 41 -14.85 6.22 2.87
N GLY A 42 -15.72 7.20 2.76
CA GLY A 42 -15.89 8.01 1.56
C GLY A 42 -14.82 9.07 1.36
N LYS A 43 -14.90 9.80 0.25
CA LYS A 43 -13.95 10.87 -0.09
C LYS A 43 -14.04 12.05 0.88
N ASP A 44 -15.24 12.40 1.29
CA ASP A 44 -15.48 13.53 2.20
C ASP A 44 -14.85 13.25 3.57
N GLU A 45 -15.04 12.05 4.12
CA GLU A 45 -14.42 11.64 5.38
C GLU A 45 -12.89 11.54 5.24
N THR A 46 -12.41 11.09 4.07
CA THR A 46 -10.98 11.06 3.77
C THR A 46 -10.36 12.46 3.85
N ASP A 47 -10.98 13.45 3.21
CA ASP A 47 -10.51 14.84 3.23
C ASP A 47 -10.54 15.47 4.62
N GLU A 48 -11.44 15.00 5.49
CA GLU A 48 -11.49 15.42 6.90
C GLU A 48 -10.43 14.73 7.78
N ILE A 49 -10.01 13.50 7.42
CA ILE A 49 -9.02 12.73 8.17
C ILE A 49 -7.60 13.20 7.85
N LEU A 50 -7.26 13.35 6.57
CA LEU A 50 -5.90 13.62 6.11
C LEU A 50 -5.21 14.81 6.80
N PRO A 51 -5.84 15.96 7.03
CA PRO A 51 -5.20 17.10 7.71
C PRO A 51 -4.85 16.84 9.19
N LYS A 52 -5.33 15.73 9.76
CA LYS A 52 -5.07 15.35 11.16
C LYS A 52 -3.90 14.38 11.30
N LEU A 53 -3.28 13.99 10.19
CA LEU A 53 -2.18 13.04 10.15
C LEU A 53 -0.85 13.74 9.92
N ASP A 54 0.20 13.21 10.52
CA ASP A 54 1.59 13.60 10.27
C ASP A 54 2.28 12.67 9.26
N GLY A 55 1.63 11.57 8.88
CA GLY A 55 2.08 10.61 7.88
C GLY A 55 1.07 9.49 7.66
N ILE A 56 1.27 8.69 6.62
CA ILE A 56 0.37 7.59 6.28
C ILE A 56 1.13 6.34 5.81
N VAL A 57 0.60 5.18 6.18
CA VAL A 57 1.07 3.87 5.72
C VAL A 57 -0.01 3.20 4.88
N PHE A 58 0.37 2.78 3.67
CA PHE A 58 -0.41 1.89 2.82
C PHE A 58 0.12 0.47 2.97
N PRO A 59 -0.62 -0.46 3.56
CA PRO A 59 -0.21 -1.84 3.79
C PRO A 59 -0.16 -2.70 2.53
N GLY A 60 0.29 -3.95 2.71
CA GLY A 60 0.19 -4.99 1.70
C GLY A 60 -1.25 -5.51 1.51
N GLY A 61 -1.52 -6.10 0.35
CA GLY A 61 -2.85 -6.61 0.01
C GLY A 61 -2.89 -7.31 -1.35
N ALA A 62 -4.08 -7.38 -1.93
CA ALA A 62 -4.37 -7.89 -3.26
C ALA A 62 -3.75 -6.98 -4.36
N ASP A 63 -3.79 -7.42 -5.62
CA ASP A 63 -3.31 -6.61 -6.74
C ASP A 63 -4.18 -5.38 -6.97
N VAL A 64 -3.60 -4.33 -7.56
CA VAL A 64 -4.35 -3.17 -8.04
C VAL A 64 -4.98 -3.52 -9.39
N ASP A 65 -6.26 -3.21 -9.57
CA ASP A 65 -6.96 -3.46 -10.82
C ASP A 65 -6.26 -2.72 -11.99
N PRO A 66 -5.83 -3.45 -13.05
CA PRO A 66 -5.18 -2.86 -14.22
C PRO A 66 -5.96 -1.75 -14.90
N ALA A 67 -7.29 -1.74 -14.81
CA ALA A 67 -8.12 -0.66 -15.34
C ALA A 67 -7.78 0.70 -14.69
N ARG A 68 -7.20 0.71 -13.48
CA ARG A 68 -6.81 1.92 -12.75
C ARG A 68 -5.59 2.62 -13.35
N TYR A 69 -4.79 1.90 -14.14
CA TYR A 69 -3.62 2.42 -14.87
C TYR A 69 -3.70 2.18 -16.38
N GLY A 70 -4.91 1.95 -16.91
CA GLY A 70 -5.19 1.92 -18.36
C GLY A 70 -4.79 0.63 -19.08
N GLU A 71 -4.56 -0.46 -18.36
CA GLU A 71 -4.18 -1.74 -18.91
C GLU A 71 -5.30 -2.78 -18.88
N ARG A 72 -5.13 -3.84 -19.66
CA ARG A 72 -5.99 -5.03 -19.61
C ARG A 72 -5.42 -6.03 -18.59
N PRO A 73 -6.29 -6.80 -17.90
CA PRO A 73 -5.81 -7.78 -16.94
C PRO A 73 -5.01 -8.90 -17.62
N HIS A 74 -3.84 -9.20 -17.06
CA HIS A 74 -3.02 -10.34 -17.45
C HIS A 74 -3.65 -11.64 -16.94
N LEU A 75 -3.44 -12.77 -17.66
CA LEU A 75 -4.01 -14.07 -17.30
C LEU A 75 -3.62 -14.57 -15.90
N LYS A 76 -2.49 -14.11 -15.39
CA LYS A 76 -1.97 -14.47 -14.05
C LYS A 76 -2.12 -13.36 -13.03
N LEU A 77 -2.91 -12.33 -13.32
CA LEU A 77 -3.28 -11.33 -12.33
C LEU A 77 -3.91 -12.02 -11.12
N GLY A 78 -3.53 -11.60 -9.92
CA GLY A 78 -4.12 -12.08 -8.68
C GLY A 78 -5.52 -11.52 -8.43
N SER A 79 -6.01 -11.66 -7.22
CA SER A 79 -7.28 -11.05 -6.80
C SER A 79 -7.15 -9.52 -6.74
N VAL A 80 -8.22 -8.81 -7.12
CA VAL A 80 -8.34 -7.36 -7.01
C VAL A 80 -9.50 -7.00 -6.06
N ASN A 81 -9.41 -5.84 -5.44
CA ASN A 81 -10.49 -5.31 -4.60
C ASN A 81 -10.83 -3.89 -5.07
N PRO A 82 -11.86 -3.73 -5.95
CA PRO A 82 -12.17 -2.44 -6.56
C PRO A 82 -12.58 -1.34 -5.57
N ARG A 83 -13.21 -1.71 -4.44
CA ARG A 83 -13.57 -0.75 -3.38
C ARG A 83 -12.33 -0.23 -2.67
N LEU A 84 -11.41 -1.12 -2.34
CA LEU A 84 -10.14 -0.75 -1.71
C LEU A 84 -9.28 0.08 -2.67
N ASP A 85 -9.25 -0.29 -3.98
CA ASP A 85 -8.57 0.49 -5.00
C ASP A 85 -9.09 1.93 -5.06
N GLU A 86 -10.42 2.12 -5.01
CA GLU A 86 -11.02 3.45 -5.07
C GLU A 86 -10.58 4.31 -3.88
N LEU A 87 -10.65 3.78 -2.67
CA LEU A 87 -10.23 4.48 -1.45
C LEU A 87 -8.74 4.77 -1.47
N GLU A 88 -7.91 3.73 -1.68
CA GLU A 88 -6.45 3.86 -1.57
C GLU A 88 -5.85 4.76 -2.64
N LEU A 89 -6.32 4.67 -3.89
CA LEU A 89 -5.85 5.56 -4.96
C LEU A 89 -6.29 7.01 -4.73
N TYR A 90 -7.47 7.24 -4.18
CA TYR A 90 -7.89 8.59 -3.79
C TYR A 90 -7.01 9.14 -2.67
N LEU A 91 -6.84 8.37 -1.58
CA LEU A 91 -5.97 8.71 -0.47
C LEU A 91 -4.53 9.01 -0.95
N ALA A 92 -3.96 8.12 -1.77
CA ALA A 92 -2.58 8.27 -2.23
C ALA A 92 -2.38 9.54 -3.06
N ARG A 93 -3.31 9.89 -3.96
CA ARG A 93 -3.26 11.15 -4.73
C ARG A 93 -3.29 12.35 -3.80
N ARG A 94 -4.23 12.38 -2.84
CA ARG A 94 -4.35 13.48 -1.87
C ARG A 94 -3.09 13.63 -1.02
N VAL A 95 -2.54 12.50 -0.56
CA VAL A 95 -1.29 12.45 0.22
C VAL A 95 -0.11 13.04 -0.57
N LEU A 96 0.04 12.66 -1.85
CA LEU A 96 1.07 13.20 -2.73
C LEU A 96 0.89 14.69 -2.97
N ASP A 97 -0.34 15.14 -3.24
CA ASP A 97 -0.67 16.56 -3.45
C ASP A 97 -0.37 17.41 -2.21
N MET A 98 -0.58 16.87 -1.02
CA MET A 98 -0.33 17.55 0.26
C MET A 98 1.16 17.50 0.67
N GLY A 99 1.98 16.66 0.03
CA GLY A 99 3.36 16.40 0.46
C GLY A 99 3.44 15.71 1.83
N LEU A 100 2.40 14.96 2.23
CA LEU A 100 2.38 14.23 3.48
C LEU A 100 3.35 13.03 3.38
N PRO A 101 4.20 12.77 4.41
CA PRO A 101 5.04 11.58 4.44
C PRO A 101 4.26 10.29 4.24
N VAL A 102 4.72 9.45 3.30
CA VAL A 102 4.03 8.20 2.93
C VAL A 102 4.98 7.02 2.91
N VAL A 103 4.51 5.89 3.43
CA VAL A 103 5.18 4.58 3.30
C VAL A 103 4.21 3.60 2.64
N GLY A 104 4.61 3.05 1.49
CA GLY A 104 3.90 1.98 0.80
C GLY A 104 4.60 0.63 1.00
N ILE A 105 3.89 -0.39 1.45
CA ILE A 105 4.43 -1.73 1.70
C ILE A 105 3.76 -2.72 0.74
N CYS A 106 4.53 -3.43 -0.11
CA CYS A 106 4.01 -4.40 -1.07
C CYS A 106 2.93 -3.75 -1.98
N ARG A 107 1.66 -4.13 -1.86
CA ARG A 107 0.55 -3.45 -2.54
C ARG A 107 0.59 -1.93 -2.36
N GLY A 108 0.92 -1.45 -1.16
CA GLY A 108 0.96 -0.01 -0.87
C GLY A 108 1.93 0.76 -1.78
N CYS A 109 3.11 0.22 -2.12
CA CYS A 109 4.01 0.89 -3.06
C CYS A 109 3.44 0.88 -4.50
N GLN A 110 2.67 -0.15 -4.87
CA GLN A 110 1.97 -0.20 -6.16
C GLN A 110 0.89 0.87 -6.25
N VAL A 111 0.10 1.04 -5.19
CA VAL A 111 -0.94 2.08 -5.08
C VAL A 111 -0.32 3.47 -5.22
N VAL A 112 0.76 3.76 -4.50
CA VAL A 112 1.45 5.06 -4.58
C VAL A 112 2.00 5.30 -5.98
N ASN A 113 2.61 4.29 -6.61
CA ASN A 113 3.10 4.38 -7.99
C ASN A 113 1.97 4.67 -8.99
N VAL A 114 0.84 3.97 -8.91
CA VAL A 114 -0.32 4.20 -9.78
C VAL A 114 -0.95 5.57 -9.52
N ALA A 115 -1.02 6.00 -8.27
CA ALA A 115 -1.52 7.33 -7.91
C ALA A 115 -0.65 8.45 -8.49
N ALA A 116 0.66 8.22 -8.60
CA ALA A 116 1.63 9.12 -9.24
C ALA A 116 1.61 9.05 -10.78
N GLY A 117 0.75 8.22 -11.39
CA GLY A 117 0.62 8.06 -12.84
C GLY A 117 1.47 6.95 -13.45
N GLY A 118 2.08 6.09 -12.62
CA GLY A 118 2.83 4.92 -13.07
C GLY A 118 1.94 3.73 -13.43
N THR A 119 2.56 2.70 -14.03
CA THR A 119 1.95 1.40 -14.34
C THR A 119 2.64 0.28 -13.58
N LEU A 120 2.11 -0.94 -13.66
CA LEU A 120 2.59 -2.09 -12.90
C LEU A 120 2.92 -3.27 -13.81
N VAL A 121 3.92 -4.05 -13.42
CA VAL A 121 4.13 -5.41 -13.94
C VAL A 121 3.16 -6.33 -13.20
N GLN A 122 2.19 -6.89 -13.91
CA GLN A 122 1.11 -7.70 -13.33
C GLN A 122 1.53 -9.12 -12.96
N ASP A 123 2.52 -9.69 -13.67
CA ASP A 123 3.11 -11.02 -13.35
C ASP A 123 4.60 -11.01 -13.68
N ILE A 124 5.42 -10.81 -12.66
CA ILE A 124 6.88 -10.72 -12.80
C ILE A 124 7.47 -11.92 -13.55
N PRO A 125 7.10 -13.19 -13.24
CA PRO A 125 7.71 -14.34 -13.90
C PRO A 125 7.49 -14.41 -15.40
N SER A 126 6.36 -13.92 -15.92
CA SER A 126 6.05 -13.97 -17.35
C SER A 126 6.38 -12.69 -18.10
N GLN A 127 6.48 -11.56 -17.42
CA GLN A 127 6.69 -10.26 -18.04
C GLN A 127 8.13 -9.76 -17.92
N VAL A 128 8.91 -10.27 -16.95
CA VAL A 128 10.30 -9.85 -16.71
C VAL A 128 11.25 -11.02 -16.98
N GLY A 129 11.99 -10.95 -18.08
CA GLY A 129 12.97 -11.98 -18.42
C GLY A 129 14.11 -12.03 -17.40
N GLY A 130 14.47 -13.24 -16.92
CA GLY A 130 15.53 -13.44 -15.94
C GLY A 130 15.20 -13.00 -14.52
N ALA A 131 13.95 -12.71 -14.21
CA ALA A 131 13.51 -12.37 -12.87
C ALA A 131 13.81 -13.50 -11.88
N MET A 132 14.32 -13.15 -10.71
CA MET A 132 14.46 -14.10 -9.60
C MET A 132 13.07 -14.45 -9.04
N LYS A 133 13.00 -15.57 -8.31
CA LYS A 133 11.77 -15.96 -7.61
C LYS A 133 11.45 -14.92 -6.53
N HIS A 134 10.48 -14.06 -6.79
CA HIS A 134 10.09 -13.00 -5.87
C HIS A 134 9.16 -13.52 -4.77
N GLN A 135 8.17 -14.34 -5.11
CA GLN A 135 7.25 -14.94 -4.13
C GLN A 135 7.93 -16.14 -3.44
N GLN A 136 8.44 -15.90 -2.25
CA GLN A 136 9.19 -16.89 -1.49
C GLN A 136 8.26 -17.82 -0.69
N GLN A 137 8.75 -19.07 -0.45
CA GLN A 137 8.07 -20.07 0.38
C GLN A 137 8.80 -20.29 1.72
N ALA A 138 9.58 -19.29 2.14
CA ALA A 138 10.26 -19.27 3.42
C ALA A 138 9.42 -18.57 4.51
N SER A 139 9.77 -18.76 5.77
CA SER A 139 9.19 -17.99 6.86
C SER A 139 9.45 -16.50 6.67
N ARG A 140 8.46 -15.65 7.02
CA ARG A 140 8.52 -14.20 6.74
C ARG A 140 9.67 -13.44 7.43
N TRP A 141 10.25 -14.01 8.49
CA TRP A 141 11.41 -13.46 9.18
C TRP A 141 12.75 -13.79 8.48
N HIS A 142 12.74 -14.70 7.49
CA HIS A 142 13.95 -15.13 6.79
C HIS A 142 14.16 -14.29 5.53
N GLY A 143 15.30 -13.59 5.45
CA GLY A 143 15.74 -12.88 4.24
C GLY A 143 16.12 -13.87 3.14
N THR A 144 15.55 -13.72 1.95
CA THR A 144 15.71 -14.66 0.83
C THR A 144 16.53 -14.09 -0.32
N HIS A 145 16.67 -12.77 -0.39
CA HIS A 145 17.47 -12.06 -1.39
C HIS A 145 17.91 -10.70 -0.84
N GLU A 146 18.93 -10.16 -1.45
CA GLU A 146 19.46 -8.84 -1.12
C GLU A 146 18.75 -7.76 -1.95
N VAL A 147 18.70 -6.55 -1.41
CA VAL A 147 18.27 -5.33 -2.11
C VAL A 147 19.41 -4.31 -2.03
N ILE A 148 19.56 -3.52 -3.07
CA ILE A 148 20.48 -2.39 -3.10
C ILE A 148 19.68 -1.15 -2.77
N ILE A 149 20.09 -0.44 -1.73
CA ILE A 149 19.50 0.83 -1.33
C ILE A 149 20.42 1.94 -1.86
N GLU A 150 19.86 2.88 -2.61
CA GLU A 150 20.62 4.03 -3.10
C GLU A 150 21.03 4.95 -1.94
N GLU A 151 22.28 5.43 -1.98
CA GLU A 151 22.77 6.40 -1.02
C GLU A 151 21.87 7.64 -1.02
N ASP A 152 21.57 8.21 0.15
CA ASP A 152 20.68 9.35 0.35
C ASP A 152 19.18 9.09 0.04
N SER A 153 18.75 7.84 -0.18
CA SER A 153 17.32 7.50 -0.23
C SER A 153 16.67 7.49 1.15
N LEU A 154 15.33 7.55 1.20
CA LEU A 154 14.55 7.46 2.45
C LEU A 154 14.27 6.02 2.89
N ALA A 155 14.71 5.02 2.11
CA ALA A 155 14.49 3.61 2.38
C ALA A 155 15.58 3.02 3.28
#